data_8216f003863ffd4425b5b6d0cc29b63e
#
_entry.id   8216f003863ffd4425b5b6d0cc29b63e
#
_cell.length_a   1.000
_cell.length_b   1.000
_cell.length_c   1.000
_cell.angle_alpha   90.00
_cell.angle_beta   90.00
_cell.angle_gamma   90.00
#
_symmetry.space_group_name_H-M   'P 1'
#
loop_
_entity.id
_entity.type
_entity.pdbx_description
1 polymer ?
#
loop_
_entity_poly.entity_id
_entity_poly.type
_entity_poly.pdbx_seq_one_letter_code
_entity_poly.pdbx_strand_id
1 'polypeptide(L)'
;MKCCNIFFMHESINRLLSIEKKIQLEKSNSKKSFLPNIIAVSKTFPISEILPLINHGHIHFGENKVQEANEKWTDILNDFKHLKLHMIGKLQTNKVKMVIPIFDYIHSLDNLKLAEKISNEQLKINKQLKIFIQVNVGNEIQ
;
A
#
# COMPACT_ATOMS: atom_id res chain seq x y z
N MET A 1 15.29 -28.80 -31.44
CA MET A 1 14.25 -27.77 -31.45
C MET A 1 14.19 -27.12 -30.06
N LYS A 2 14.72 -25.91 -29.89
CA LYS A 2 14.65 -25.15 -28.64
C LYS A 2 13.28 -24.47 -28.62
N CYS A 3 12.37 -24.95 -27.78
CA CYS A 3 11.13 -24.22 -27.48
C CYS A 3 11.50 -22.89 -26.84
N CYS A 4 11.35 -21.83 -27.59
CA CYS A 4 11.38 -20.46 -27.06
C CYS A 4 10.11 -20.29 -26.22
N ASN A 5 10.20 -20.55 -24.90
CA ASN A 5 9.18 -20.11 -23.95
C ASN A 5 9.21 -18.59 -23.94
N ILE A 6 8.34 -17.99 -24.74
CA ILE A 6 8.02 -16.57 -24.59
C ILE A 6 7.28 -16.48 -23.25
N PHE A 7 8.02 -16.14 -22.20
CA PHE A 7 7.43 -15.79 -20.91
C PHE A 7 6.60 -14.51 -21.12
N PHE A 8 5.30 -14.66 -21.29
CA PHE A 8 4.40 -13.54 -21.28
C PHE A 8 4.41 -12.92 -19.87
N MET A 9 5.12 -11.83 -19.74
CA MET A 9 5.13 -11.07 -18.47
C MET A 9 3.73 -10.54 -18.21
N HIS A 10 3.24 -10.70 -16.97
CA HIS A 10 1.91 -10.23 -16.58
C HIS A 10 1.75 -8.72 -16.85
N GLU A 11 0.59 -8.30 -17.32
CA GLU A 11 0.35 -6.91 -17.74
C GLU A 11 0.62 -5.90 -16.60
N SER A 12 0.29 -6.24 -15.36
CA SER A 12 0.55 -5.39 -14.20
C SER A 12 2.06 -5.11 -14.00
N ILE A 13 2.92 -6.09 -14.27
CA ILE A 13 4.38 -5.94 -14.21
C ILE A 13 4.85 -5.00 -15.32
N ASN A 14 4.37 -5.17 -16.55
CA ASN A 14 4.74 -4.29 -17.66
C ASN A 14 4.36 -2.82 -17.38
N ARG A 15 3.19 -2.61 -16.78
CA ARG A 15 2.73 -1.27 -16.36
C ARG A 15 3.62 -0.70 -15.25
N LEU A 16 3.98 -1.48 -14.25
CA LEU A 16 4.89 -1.07 -13.16
C LEU A 16 6.24 -0.63 -13.73
N LEU A 17 6.88 -1.47 -14.55
CA LEU A 17 8.17 -1.19 -15.19
C LEU A 17 8.13 0.07 -16.05
N SER A 18 7.01 0.30 -16.77
CA SER A 18 6.81 1.53 -17.56
C SER A 18 6.80 2.78 -16.67
N ILE A 19 6.14 2.72 -15.51
CA ILE A 19 6.09 3.83 -14.54
C ILE A 19 7.47 4.05 -13.93
N GLU A 20 8.16 3.01 -13.50
CA GLU A 20 9.50 3.08 -12.95
C GLU A 20 10.48 3.72 -13.93
N LYS A 21 10.44 3.30 -15.21
CA LYS A 21 11.25 3.91 -16.26
C LYS A 21 10.99 5.40 -16.41
N LYS A 22 9.74 5.83 -16.40
CA LYS A 22 9.40 7.27 -16.47
C LYS A 22 9.95 8.03 -15.26
N ILE A 23 9.81 7.50 -14.05
CA ILE A 23 10.35 8.10 -12.83
C ILE A 23 11.87 8.22 -12.89
N GLN A 24 12.56 7.20 -13.40
CA GLN A 24 14.01 7.22 -13.57
C GLN A 24 14.47 8.30 -14.56
N LEU A 25 13.76 8.44 -15.68
CA LEU A 25 14.04 9.47 -16.68
C LEU A 25 13.87 10.89 -16.09
N GLU A 26 12.77 11.12 -15.37
CA GLU A 26 12.53 12.41 -14.72
C GLU A 26 13.55 12.71 -13.59
N LYS A 27 13.99 11.68 -12.88
CA LYS A 27 15.09 11.84 -11.90
C LYS A 27 16.38 12.27 -12.57
N SER A 28 16.72 11.67 -13.71
CA SER A 28 17.94 12.05 -14.46
C SER A 28 17.90 13.50 -14.95
N ASN A 29 16.71 14.01 -15.27
CA ASN A 29 16.48 15.39 -15.70
C ASN A 29 16.38 16.38 -14.51
N SER A 30 16.12 15.89 -13.31
CA SER A 30 15.98 16.70 -12.09
C SER A 30 17.16 16.46 -11.15
N LYS A 31 17.64 17.51 -10.47
CA LYS A 31 18.69 17.40 -9.44
C LYS A 31 18.21 16.69 -8.14
N LYS A 32 17.14 15.90 -8.18
CA LYS A 32 16.58 15.22 -7.00
C LYS A 32 17.39 13.96 -6.67
N SER A 33 17.73 13.79 -5.41
CA SER A 33 18.59 12.70 -4.94
C SER A 33 17.84 11.40 -4.64
N PHE A 34 16.49 11.41 -4.51
CA PHE A 34 15.69 10.23 -4.13
C PHE A 34 14.66 9.86 -5.18
N LEU A 35 14.29 8.58 -5.22
CA LEU A 35 13.17 8.06 -6.00
C LEU A 35 11.94 7.92 -5.08
N PRO A 36 10.73 8.26 -5.57
CA PRO A 36 9.51 7.99 -4.83
C PRO A 36 9.22 6.49 -4.78
N ASN A 37 8.61 6.04 -3.69
CA ASN A 37 8.03 4.69 -3.62
C ASN A 37 6.70 4.66 -4.40
N ILE A 38 6.52 3.62 -5.19
CA ILE A 38 5.25 3.36 -5.89
C ILE A 38 4.37 2.52 -4.97
N ILE A 39 3.13 2.94 -4.76
CA ILE A 39 2.12 2.14 -4.07
C ILE A 39 1.17 1.57 -5.12
N ALA A 40 1.19 0.24 -5.28
CA ALA A 40 0.23 -0.44 -6.14
C ALA A 40 -1.14 -0.48 -5.45
N VAL A 41 -2.11 0.25 -5.98
CA VAL A 41 -3.48 0.28 -5.44
C VAL A 41 -4.20 -1.00 -5.83
N SER A 42 -4.39 -1.90 -4.85
CA SER A 42 -4.90 -3.25 -5.02
C SER A 42 -6.36 -3.44 -4.59
N LYS A 43 -7.02 -2.34 -4.16
CA LYS A 43 -8.45 -2.36 -3.83
C LYS A 43 -9.26 -2.94 -4.99
N THR A 44 -10.31 -3.72 -4.67
CA THR A 44 -11.21 -4.37 -5.63
C THR A 44 -10.62 -5.48 -6.51
N PHE A 45 -9.30 -5.65 -6.53
CA PHE A 45 -8.65 -6.73 -7.26
C PHE A 45 -8.49 -7.98 -6.40
N PRO A 46 -8.75 -9.19 -6.92
CA PRO A 46 -8.48 -10.43 -6.23
C PRO A 46 -6.97 -10.66 -6.10
N ILE A 47 -6.57 -11.51 -5.17
CA ILE A 47 -5.15 -11.77 -4.89
C ILE A 47 -4.42 -12.37 -6.11
N SER A 48 -5.11 -13.14 -6.96
CA SER A 48 -4.56 -13.69 -8.21
C SER A 48 -3.98 -12.64 -9.15
N GLU A 49 -4.57 -11.43 -9.18
CA GLU A 49 -4.11 -10.30 -9.98
C GLU A 49 -2.94 -9.54 -9.33
N ILE A 50 -2.79 -9.70 -8.01
CA ILE A 50 -1.78 -9.01 -7.19
C ILE A 50 -0.51 -9.85 -7.07
N LEU A 51 -0.63 -11.17 -6.96
CA LEU A 51 0.48 -12.11 -6.82
C LEU A 51 1.61 -11.93 -7.85
N PRO A 52 1.34 -11.65 -9.15
CA PRO A 52 2.41 -11.38 -10.10
C PRO A 52 3.32 -10.22 -9.69
N LEU A 53 2.76 -9.15 -9.13
CA LEU A 53 3.54 -8.01 -8.61
C LEU A 53 4.35 -8.38 -7.37
N ILE A 54 3.77 -9.15 -6.45
CA ILE A 54 4.46 -9.65 -5.25
C ILE A 54 5.65 -10.53 -5.65
N ASN A 55 5.44 -11.48 -6.55
CA ASN A 55 6.48 -12.38 -7.05
C ASN A 55 7.55 -11.65 -7.87
N HIS A 56 7.21 -10.52 -8.49
CA HIS A 56 8.17 -9.64 -9.17
C HIS A 56 9.03 -8.83 -8.18
N GLY A 57 8.67 -8.81 -6.89
CA GLY A 57 9.40 -8.10 -5.84
C GLY A 57 8.83 -6.74 -5.48
N HIS A 58 7.62 -6.40 -5.94
CA HIS A 58 6.95 -5.17 -5.50
C HIS A 58 6.51 -5.29 -4.04
N ILE A 59 6.70 -4.22 -3.26
CA ILE A 59 6.58 -4.29 -1.79
C ILE A 59 5.36 -3.52 -1.27
N HIS A 60 5.00 -2.41 -1.90
CA HIS A 60 4.01 -1.47 -1.35
C HIS A 60 2.64 -1.60 -2.01
N PHE A 61 1.61 -1.97 -1.23
CA PHE A 61 0.23 -2.14 -1.71
C PHE A 61 -0.75 -1.27 -0.95
N GLY A 62 -1.77 -0.74 -1.65
CA GLY A 62 -2.75 0.18 -1.06
C GLY A 62 -4.17 -0.37 -1.07
N GLU A 63 -4.84 -0.32 0.09
CA GLU A 63 -6.23 -0.74 0.29
C GLU A 63 -7.07 0.38 0.87
N ASN A 64 -8.36 0.43 0.51
CA ASN A 64 -9.25 1.46 1.00
C ASN A 64 -10.33 0.97 1.97
N LYS A 65 -10.53 -0.34 2.09
CA LYS A 65 -11.53 -0.96 2.97
C LYS A 65 -10.86 -1.96 3.90
N VAL A 66 -11.02 -1.74 5.21
CA VAL A 66 -10.37 -2.55 6.26
C VAL A 66 -10.78 -4.02 6.20
N GLN A 67 -12.07 -4.31 6.01
CA GLN A 67 -12.59 -5.68 5.99
C GLN A 67 -12.05 -6.46 4.80
N GLU A 68 -12.17 -5.89 3.58
CA GLU A 68 -11.64 -6.48 2.35
C GLU A 68 -10.13 -6.72 2.45
N ALA A 69 -9.40 -5.77 3.05
CA ALA A 69 -7.97 -5.93 3.26
C ALA A 69 -7.64 -7.07 4.23
N ASN A 70 -8.37 -7.20 5.35
CA ASN A 70 -8.14 -8.30 6.29
C ASN A 70 -8.35 -9.67 5.64
N GLU A 71 -9.46 -9.85 4.91
CA GLU A 71 -9.77 -11.10 4.21
C GLU A 71 -8.72 -11.45 3.16
N LYS A 72 -8.24 -10.45 2.42
CA LYS A 72 -7.30 -10.62 1.32
C LYS A 72 -5.85 -10.83 1.77
N TRP A 73 -5.40 -10.06 2.76
CA TRP A 73 -3.97 -9.91 3.06
C TRP A 73 -3.48 -10.70 4.26
N THR A 74 -4.36 -11.17 5.16
CA THR A 74 -3.92 -11.83 6.41
C THR A 74 -2.99 -13.03 6.13
N ASP A 75 -3.39 -13.93 5.24
CA ASP A 75 -2.59 -15.11 4.91
C ASP A 75 -1.35 -14.73 4.09
N ILE A 76 -1.50 -13.81 3.14
CA ILE A 76 -0.40 -13.34 2.30
C ILE A 76 0.72 -12.69 3.12
N LEU A 77 0.39 -11.91 4.13
CA LEU A 77 1.38 -11.27 5.00
C LEU A 77 2.11 -12.28 5.92
N ASN A 78 1.54 -13.44 6.18
CA ASN A 78 2.23 -14.52 6.88
C ASN A 78 3.36 -15.11 6.02
N ASP A 79 3.11 -15.27 4.72
CA ASP A 79 4.08 -15.83 3.75
C ASP A 79 5.09 -14.76 3.29
N PHE A 80 4.65 -13.52 3.13
CA PHE A 80 5.43 -12.40 2.58
C PHE A 80 5.60 -11.25 3.59
N LYS A 81 6.31 -11.50 4.70
CA LYS A 81 6.48 -10.54 5.82
C LYS A 81 7.16 -9.20 5.46
N HIS A 82 7.81 -9.13 4.33
CA HIS A 82 8.47 -7.91 3.84
C HIS A 82 7.52 -6.92 3.18
N LEU A 83 6.30 -7.33 2.84
CA LEU A 83 5.29 -6.46 2.22
C LEU A 83 4.87 -5.33 3.15
N LYS A 84 4.48 -4.21 2.55
CA LYS A 84 4.04 -3.00 3.23
C LYS A 84 2.64 -2.61 2.78
N LEU A 85 1.70 -2.67 3.70
CA LEU A 85 0.31 -2.37 3.40
C LEU A 85 -0.06 -0.94 3.85
N HIS A 86 -0.69 -0.20 2.93
CA HIS A 86 -1.08 1.17 3.11
C HIS A 86 -2.61 1.29 3.18
N MET A 87 -3.13 1.82 4.28
CA MET A 87 -4.53 2.24 4.38
C MET A 87 -4.68 3.60 3.72
N ILE A 88 -5.21 3.61 2.49
CA ILE A 88 -5.37 4.82 1.68
C ILE A 88 -6.81 5.35 1.68
N GLY A 89 -7.76 4.59 2.21
CA GLY A 89 -9.15 5.02 2.37
C GLY A 89 -9.41 5.67 3.73
N LYS A 90 -10.60 6.27 3.90
CA LYS A 90 -11.04 6.85 5.17
C LYS A 90 -11.12 5.77 6.25
N LEU A 91 -10.45 6.03 7.39
CA LEU A 91 -10.42 5.10 8.51
C LEU A 91 -11.40 5.52 9.59
N GLN A 92 -12.37 4.65 9.87
CA GLN A 92 -13.28 4.82 10.99
C GLN A 92 -12.62 4.40 12.31
N THR A 93 -12.86 5.14 13.38
CA THR A 93 -12.27 4.91 14.71
C THR A 93 -12.53 3.50 15.26
N ASN A 94 -13.72 2.94 15.00
CA ASN A 94 -14.10 1.58 15.44
C ASN A 94 -13.35 0.46 14.68
N LYS A 95 -12.74 0.75 13.52
CA LYS A 95 -11.98 -0.21 12.71
C LYS A 95 -10.48 -0.23 13.03
N VAL A 96 -9.99 0.70 13.85
CA VAL A 96 -8.55 0.84 14.17
C VAL A 96 -7.94 -0.46 14.67
N LYS A 97 -8.62 -1.21 15.55
CA LYS A 97 -8.13 -2.51 16.05
C LYS A 97 -7.83 -3.53 14.96
N MET A 98 -8.60 -3.48 13.86
CA MET A 98 -8.40 -4.38 12.71
C MET A 98 -7.27 -3.90 11.79
N VAL A 99 -7.00 -2.60 11.76
CA VAL A 99 -5.97 -1.99 10.90
C VAL A 99 -4.58 -2.23 11.47
N ILE A 100 -4.38 -2.00 12.77
CA ILE A 100 -3.06 -2.03 13.40
C ILE A 100 -2.27 -3.32 13.11
N PRO A 101 -2.83 -4.53 13.16
CA PRO A 101 -2.07 -5.76 12.92
C PRO A 101 -1.51 -5.88 11.50
N ILE A 102 -2.26 -5.48 10.47
CA ILE A 102 -1.95 -5.77 9.07
C ILE A 102 -1.37 -4.59 8.29
N PHE A 103 -1.67 -3.34 8.66
CA PHE A 103 -1.16 -2.18 7.93
C PHE A 103 0.15 -1.65 8.53
N ASP A 104 0.99 -1.06 7.67
CA ASP A 104 2.23 -0.35 8.05
C ASP A 104 2.05 1.16 7.96
N TYR A 105 1.12 1.63 7.10
CA TYR A 105 0.90 3.05 6.82
C TYR A 105 -0.59 3.39 6.89
N ILE A 106 -0.91 4.57 7.41
CA ILE A 106 -2.25 5.18 7.35
C ILE A 106 -2.11 6.54 6.67
N HIS A 107 -2.89 6.78 5.60
CA HIS A 107 -2.82 8.00 4.81
C HIS A 107 -3.96 8.99 5.12
N SER A 108 -4.88 8.64 5.99
CA SER A 108 -6.15 9.34 6.18
C SER A 108 -6.41 9.79 7.63
N LEU A 109 -5.36 10.15 8.38
CA LEU A 109 -5.54 10.72 9.71
C LEU A 109 -6.05 12.16 9.59
N ASP A 110 -7.32 12.38 9.91
CA ASP A 110 -8.03 13.64 9.72
C ASP A 110 -8.56 14.29 11.02
N ASN A 111 -8.45 13.59 12.17
CA ASN A 111 -8.94 14.11 13.45
C ASN A 111 -8.22 13.54 14.67
N LEU A 112 -8.28 14.29 15.79
CA LEU A 112 -7.58 13.93 17.04
C LEU A 112 -8.09 12.63 17.67
N LYS A 113 -9.40 12.38 17.66
CA LYS A 113 -10.00 11.15 18.22
C LYS A 113 -9.46 9.89 17.53
N LEU A 114 -9.25 9.95 16.22
CA LEU A 114 -8.65 8.87 15.46
C LEU A 114 -7.17 8.70 15.82
N ALA A 115 -6.43 9.80 15.98
CA ALA A 115 -5.02 9.78 16.38
C ALA A 115 -4.83 9.11 17.76
N GLU A 116 -5.60 9.51 18.75
CA GLU A 116 -5.60 8.92 20.10
C GLU A 116 -5.92 7.42 20.07
N LYS A 117 -6.92 7.04 19.28
CA LYS A 117 -7.29 5.63 19.13
C LYS A 117 -6.17 4.80 18.50
N ILE A 118 -5.53 5.30 17.45
CA ILE A 118 -4.38 4.63 16.81
C ILE A 118 -3.24 4.50 17.82
N SER A 119 -2.87 5.59 18.51
CA SER A 119 -1.80 5.58 19.51
C SER A 119 -2.03 4.53 20.58
N ASN A 120 -3.22 4.49 21.16
CA ASN A 120 -3.56 3.53 22.21
C ASN A 120 -3.54 2.07 21.73
N GLU A 121 -3.98 1.79 20.50
CA GLU A 121 -3.98 0.42 19.99
C GLU A 121 -2.58 -0.04 19.54
N GLN A 122 -1.73 0.86 19.00
CA GLN A 122 -0.33 0.56 18.68
C GLN A 122 0.46 0.10 19.91
N LEU A 123 0.30 0.78 21.04
CA LEU A 123 0.99 0.48 22.28
C LEU A 123 0.67 -0.93 22.77
N LYS A 124 -0.57 -1.40 22.60
CA LYS A 124 -1.02 -2.73 23.06
C LYS A 124 -0.29 -3.89 22.41
N ILE A 125 0.12 -3.74 21.16
CA ILE A 125 0.77 -4.80 20.37
C ILE A 125 2.21 -4.47 20.00
N ASN A 126 2.76 -3.39 20.58
CA ASN A 126 4.11 -2.91 20.30
C ASN A 126 4.43 -2.77 18.80
N LYS A 127 3.48 -2.24 18.03
CA LYS A 127 3.62 -1.98 16.59
C LYS A 127 3.54 -0.49 16.32
N GLN A 128 4.47 0.03 15.52
CA GLN A 128 4.53 1.44 15.15
C GLN A 128 4.16 1.60 13.67
N LEU A 129 3.07 2.34 13.40
CA LEU A 129 2.66 2.69 12.04
C LEU A 129 3.24 4.04 11.62
N LYS A 130 3.45 4.19 10.32
CA LYS A 130 3.74 5.49 9.71
C LYS A 130 2.43 6.14 9.30
N ILE A 131 2.24 7.42 9.68
CA ILE A 131 0.95 8.10 9.54
C ILE A 131 1.14 9.39 8.76
N PHE A 132 0.28 9.60 7.77
CA PHE A 132 0.12 10.85 7.05
C PHE A 132 -1.11 11.57 7.57
N ILE A 133 -0.96 12.85 7.90
CA ILE A 133 -2.06 13.72 8.32
C ILE A 133 -2.73 14.27 7.06
N GLN A 134 -4.03 14.01 6.94
CA GLN A 134 -4.85 14.55 5.86
C GLN A 134 -5.40 15.90 6.27
N VAL A 135 -5.01 16.95 5.56
CA VAL A 135 -5.49 18.33 5.79
C VAL A 135 -6.43 18.73 4.65
N ASN A 136 -7.64 19.15 4.98
CA ASN A 136 -8.56 19.76 4.02
C ASN A 136 -8.15 21.22 3.80
N VAL A 137 -7.55 21.53 2.65
CA VAL A 137 -7.11 22.89 2.28
C VAL A 137 -8.12 23.65 1.41
N GLY A 138 -9.14 22.96 0.87
CA GLY A 138 -10.23 23.56 0.14
C GLY A 138 -11.53 23.34 0.90
N ASN A 139 -12.42 24.25 1.08
CA ASN A 139 -13.69 24.13 1.83
C ASN A 139 -14.64 23.07 1.20
N GLU A 140 -14.12 21.90 0.82
CA GLU A 140 -14.89 20.79 0.27
C GLU A 140 -15.64 20.07 1.40
N ILE A 141 -16.92 19.79 1.17
CA ILE A 141 -17.74 18.96 2.04
C ILE A 141 -17.35 17.50 1.81
N GLN A 142 -16.79 16.88 2.83
CA GLN A 142 -16.40 15.46 2.81
C GLN A 142 -17.49 14.56 3.39
#